data_ccfde4e36be9e59f8d0e8001ece98f8d
#
_entry.id   ccfde4e36be9e59f8d0e8001ece98f8d
#
_cell.length_a   1.000
_cell.length_b   1.000
_cell.length_c   1.000
_cell.angle_alpha   90.00
_cell.angle_beta   90.00
_cell.angle_gamma   90.00
#
_symmetry.space_group_name_H-M   'P 1'
#
loop_
_entity.id
_entity.type
_entity.pdbx_description
1 polymer ?
#
loop_
_entity_poly.entity_id
_entity_poly.type
_entity_poly.pdbx_seq_one_letter_code
_entity_poly.pdbx_strand_id
1 'polypeptide(L)'
;MLVDIVPVGEVPPQVKREASSALRNVYDYEVTVHDEQRVPEGAYDRSRDQYRAEQFIELVSRVGGGEKNIGVTAQDLYYRRRNYVFGLAYLNGDGSVISTNRLQTPTDGGISAKSAADVFTDRVRKEIVHEIGHTLGLEHCDDNRCVMSFSPTVREVDRKEETFCGSCSREFR
;
A
#
# COMPACT_ATOMS: atom_id res chain seq x y z
N MET A 1 -17.64 -1.88 7.16
CA MET A 1 -16.50 -2.81 6.93
C MET A 1 -15.33 -2.41 7.80
N LEU A 2 -14.69 -3.37 8.42
CA LEU A 2 -13.52 -3.14 9.26
C LEU A 2 -12.24 -3.50 8.50
N VAL A 3 -11.29 -2.58 8.45
CA VAL A 3 -9.95 -2.81 7.92
C VAL A 3 -8.96 -2.81 9.07
N ASP A 4 -8.13 -3.83 9.15
CA ASP A 4 -7.07 -3.92 10.14
C ASP A 4 -5.73 -3.62 9.47
N ILE A 5 -5.00 -2.63 9.98
CA ILE A 5 -3.64 -2.30 9.53
C ILE A 5 -2.67 -3.09 10.39
N VAL A 6 -1.85 -3.92 9.77
CA VAL A 6 -0.90 -4.80 10.46
C VAL A 6 0.53 -4.31 10.19
N PRO A 7 1.17 -3.62 11.14
CA PRO A 7 2.57 -3.26 10.99
C PRO A 7 3.44 -4.52 11.00
N VAL A 8 4.36 -4.63 10.06
CA VAL A 8 5.29 -5.77 9.96
C VAL A 8 6.71 -5.23 10.01
N GLY A 9 7.42 -5.53 11.10
CA GLY A 9 8.63 -4.84 11.46
C GLY A 9 8.32 -3.46 12.03
N GLU A 10 9.35 -2.68 12.29
CA GLU A 10 9.18 -1.35 12.86
C GLU A 10 8.59 -0.39 11.84
N VAL A 11 7.49 0.25 12.18
CA VAL A 11 6.78 1.23 11.33
C VAL A 11 6.55 2.49 12.14
N PRO A 12 6.97 3.67 11.64
CA PRO A 12 6.75 4.92 12.37
C PRO A 12 5.28 5.18 12.67
N PRO A 13 4.96 5.75 13.84
CA PRO A 13 3.56 6.06 14.20
C PRO A 13 2.85 6.94 13.16
N GLN A 14 3.57 7.86 12.53
CA GLN A 14 2.99 8.74 11.51
C GLN A 14 2.50 7.97 10.29
N VAL A 15 3.24 6.96 9.85
CA VAL A 15 2.84 6.11 8.73
C VAL A 15 1.53 5.40 9.06
N LYS A 16 1.41 4.85 10.26
CA LYS A 16 0.19 4.18 10.72
C LYS A 16 -1.00 5.15 10.76
N ARG A 17 -0.80 6.36 11.26
CA ARG A 17 -1.86 7.38 11.32
C ARG A 17 -2.32 7.79 9.93
N GLU A 18 -1.40 8.01 9.02
CA GLU A 18 -1.73 8.42 7.65
C GLU A 18 -2.43 7.31 6.87
N ALA A 19 -2.00 6.07 7.05
CA ALA A 19 -2.69 4.92 6.47
C ALA A 19 -4.14 4.82 6.97
N SER A 20 -4.34 4.96 8.28
CA SER A 20 -5.68 4.97 8.89
C SER A 20 -6.55 6.09 8.35
N SER A 21 -5.99 7.29 8.27
CA SER A 21 -6.68 8.48 7.77
C SER A 21 -7.13 8.29 6.32
N ALA A 22 -6.26 7.78 5.47
CA ALA A 22 -6.58 7.56 4.06
C ALA A 22 -7.75 6.60 3.88
N LEU A 23 -7.75 5.49 4.62
CA LEU A 23 -8.83 4.50 4.55
C LEU A 23 -10.18 5.07 5.04
N ARG A 24 -10.15 5.85 6.11
CA ARG A 24 -11.38 6.50 6.61
C ARG A 24 -11.90 7.54 5.63
N ASN A 25 -11.00 8.34 5.05
CA ASN A 25 -11.40 9.44 4.16
C ASN A 25 -11.95 8.94 2.82
N VAL A 26 -11.34 7.90 2.25
CA VAL A 26 -11.69 7.43 0.91
C VAL A 26 -12.84 6.42 0.95
N TYR A 27 -12.81 5.50 1.91
CA TYR A 27 -13.76 4.39 1.97
C TYR A 27 -14.84 4.54 3.03
N ASP A 28 -14.64 5.43 4.00
CA ASP A 28 -15.52 5.56 5.17
C ASP A 28 -15.61 4.24 5.97
N TYR A 29 -14.49 3.51 6.06
CA TYR A 29 -14.42 2.25 6.79
C TYR A 29 -13.92 2.47 8.22
N GLU A 30 -14.30 1.55 9.10
CA GLU A 30 -13.68 1.46 10.42
C GLU A 30 -12.27 0.91 10.26
N VAL A 31 -11.33 1.49 10.99
CA VAL A 31 -9.91 1.11 10.89
C VAL A 31 -9.36 0.85 12.27
N THR A 32 -8.72 -0.30 12.44
CA THR A 32 -7.93 -0.63 13.62
C THR A 32 -6.47 -0.77 13.23
N VAL A 33 -5.57 -0.63 14.20
CA VAL A 33 -4.15 -0.86 13.99
C VAL A 33 -3.74 -2.01 14.91
N HIS A 34 -3.29 -3.09 14.29
CA HIS A 34 -2.86 -4.29 14.98
C HIS A 34 -1.50 -4.07 15.65
N ASP A 35 -1.18 -4.92 16.62
CA ASP A 35 0.15 -4.94 17.20
C ASP A 35 1.21 -5.29 16.14
N GLU A 36 2.42 -4.75 16.31
CA GLU A 36 3.53 -5.00 15.42
C GLU A 36 3.84 -6.49 15.32
N GLN A 37 4.01 -6.97 14.10
CA GLN A 37 4.38 -8.35 13.81
C GLN A 37 5.84 -8.43 13.40
N ARG A 38 6.46 -9.57 13.65
CA ARG A 38 7.82 -9.85 13.17
C ARG A 38 7.82 -10.00 11.67
N VAL A 39 8.88 -9.49 11.03
CA VAL A 39 9.11 -9.72 9.61
C VAL A 39 9.28 -11.23 9.39
N PRO A 40 8.55 -11.83 8.43
CA PRO A 40 8.69 -13.27 8.18
C PRO A 40 10.07 -13.58 7.59
N GLU A 41 10.89 -14.31 8.35
CA GLU A 41 12.26 -14.63 7.95
C GLU A 41 12.32 -15.45 6.66
N GLY A 42 11.36 -16.36 6.47
CA GLY A 42 11.27 -17.17 5.25
C GLY A 42 10.97 -16.38 3.98
N ALA A 43 10.54 -15.12 4.12
CA ALA A 43 10.28 -14.24 2.98
C ALA A 43 11.55 -13.63 2.39
N TYR A 44 12.65 -13.62 3.13
CA TYR A 44 13.88 -12.98 2.68
C TYR A 44 14.54 -13.76 1.55
N ASP A 45 14.86 -13.05 0.47
CA ASP A 45 15.62 -13.58 -0.66
C ASP A 45 17.02 -12.96 -0.60
N ARG A 46 17.97 -13.76 -0.19
CA ARG A 46 19.35 -13.31 0.00
C ARG A 46 20.02 -12.83 -1.28
N SER A 47 19.67 -13.45 -2.42
CA SER A 47 20.26 -13.07 -3.71
C SER A 47 19.80 -11.69 -4.18
N ARG A 48 18.65 -11.24 -3.70
CA ARG A 48 18.05 -9.96 -4.08
C ARG A 48 18.16 -8.90 -2.98
N ASP A 49 18.46 -9.32 -1.76
CA ASP A 49 18.34 -8.47 -0.57
C ASP A 49 16.95 -7.82 -0.48
N GLN A 50 15.94 -8.60 -0.73
CA GLN A 50 14.53 -8.20 -0.74
C GLN A 50 13.69 -9.30 -0.12
N TYR A 51 12.43 -8.98 0.16
CA TYR A 51 11.47 -9.89 0.76
C TYR A 51 10.32 -10.19 -0.21
N ARG A 52 9.85 -11.44 -0.21
CA ARG A 52 8.71 -11.88 -1.02
C ARG A 52 7.41 -11.29 -0.46
N ALA A 53 6.75 -10.46 -1.26
CA ALA A 53 5.53 -9.75 -0.84
C ALA A 53 4.39 -10.70 -0.48
N GLU A 54 4.21 -11.81 -1.21
CA GLU A 54 3.14 -12.77 -0.97
C GLU A 54 3.17 -13.38 0.44
N GLN A 55 4.33 -13.51 1.04
CA GLN A 55 4.44 -14.05 2.40
C GLN A 55 3.98 -13.04 3.46
N PHE A 56 4.08 -11.74 3.15
CA PHE A 56 3.50 -10.71 4.01
C PHE A 56 1.98 -10.76 3.95
N ILE A 57 1.40 -10.97 2.76
CA ILE A 57 -0.05 -11.13 2.61
C ILE A 57 -0.54 -12.33 3.42
N GLU A 58 0.14 -13.47 3.37
CA GLU A 58 -0.20 -14.64 4.17
C GLU A 58 -0.20 -14.33 5.66
N LEU A 59 0.84 -13.62 6.13
CA LEU A 59 0.95 -13.23 7.52
C LEU A 59 -0.23 -12.34 7.95
N VAL A 60 -0.52 -11.29 7.20
CA VAL A 60 -1.55 -10.33 7.59
C VAL A 60 -2.95 -10.92 7.49
N SER A 61 -3.20 -11.82 6.55
CA SER A 61 -4.47 -12.55 6.45
C SER A 61 -4.67 -13.48 7.64
N ARG A 62 -3.60 -14.05 8.18
CA ARG A 62 -3.66 -14.96 9.33
C ARG A 62 -3.86 -14.23 10.65
N VAL A 63 -3.18 -13.09 10.85
CA VAL A 63 -3.18 -12.39 12.14
C VAL A 63 -4.19 -11.26 12.22
N GLY A 64 -4.57 -10.67 11.08
CA GLY A 64 -5.48 -9.54 11.05
C GLY A 64 -6.89 -9.89 11.47
N GLY A 65 -7.55 -8.96 12.15
CA GLY A 65 -8.91 -9.14 12.66
C GLY A 65 -9.99 -8.44 11.84
N GLY A 66 -9.64 -7.86 10.69
CA GLY A 66 -10.58 -7.14 9.84
C GLY A 66 -11.16 -8.02 8.74
N GLU A 67 -12.21 -7.51 8.10
CA GLU A 67 -12.73 -8.11 6.86
C GLU A 67 -11.71 -7.94 5.73
N LYS A 68 -10.95 -6.84 5.78
CA LYS A 68 -9.76 -6.63 4.96
C LYS A 68 -8.59 -6.30 5.88
N ASN A 69 -7.40 -6.77 5.52
CA ASN A 69 -6.21 -6.62 6.33
C ASN A 69 -5.06 -6.17 5.44
N ILE A 70 -4.39 -5.09 5.83
CA ILE A 70 -3.29 -4.56 5.05
C ILE A 70 -2.02 -4.45 5.89
N GLY A 71 -0.97 -5.12 5.43
CA GLY A 71 0.36 -5.02 6.03
C GLY A 71 1.05 -3.74 5.60
N VAL A 72 1.81 -3.16 6.52
CA VAL A 72 2.69 -2.02 6.24
C VAL A 72 4.08 -2.38 6.72
N THR A 73 5.07 -2.28 5.85
CA THR A 73 6.45 -2.63 6.19
C THR A 73 7.43 -1.65 5.56
N ALA A 74 8.59 -1.48 6.19
CA ALA A 74 9.72 -0.73 5.62
C ALA A 74 10.67 -1.62 4.81
N GLN A 75 10.43 -2.92 4.79
CA GLN A 75 11.26 -3.86 4.03
C GLN A 75 11.02 -3.71 2.53
N ASP A 76 12.10 -3.86 1.75
CA ASP A 76 12.00 -3.80 0.29
C ASP A 76 11.35 -5.09 -0.23
N LEU A 77 10.22 -4.94 -0.93
CA LEU A 77 9.42 -6.06 -1.40
C LEU A 77 9.58 -6.29 -2.90
N TYR A 78 9.50 -7.55 -3.30
CA TYR A 78 9.38 -7.93 -4.71
C TYR A 78 8.30 -9.00 -4.88
N TYR A 79 7.85 -9.12 -6.12
CA TYR A 79 6.90 -10.15 -6.51
C TYR A 79 7.26 -10.68 -7.90
N ARG A 80 7.48 -11.98 -7.99
CA ARG A 80 7.82 -12.67 -9.24
C ARG A 80 9.04 -12.04 -9.91
N ARG A 81 8.92 -11.61 -11.19
CA ARG A 81 10.03 -11.09 -12.00
C ARG A 81 10.21 -9.57 -11.89
N ARG A 82 9.39 -8.89 -11.10
CA ARG A 82 9.53 -7.44 -10.93
C ARG A 82 10.76 -7.12 -10.10
N ASN A 83 11.37 -5.98 -10.40
CA ASN A 83 12.55 -5.52 -9.64
C ASN A 83 12.15 -5.16 -8.21
N TYR A 84 10.95 -4.63 -8.01
CA TYR A 84 10.36 -4.33 -6.71
C TYR A 84 8.87 -4.08 -6.88
N VAL A 85 8.14 -4.04 -5.77
CA VAL A 85 6.75 -3.59 -5.74
C VAL A 85 6.56 -2.59 -4.60
N PHE A 86 5.70 -1.59 -4.80
CA PHE A 86 5.24 -0.71 -3.72
C PHE A 86 4.22 -1.43 -2.84
N GLY A 87 3.52 -2.38 -3.39
CA GLY A 87 2.54 -3.17 -2.68
C GLY A 87 2.06 -4.33 -3.51
N LEU A 88 1.24 -5.17 -2.89
CA LEU A 88 0.64 -6.33 -3.54
C LEU A 88 -0.70 -6.63 -2.89
N ALA A 89 -1.68 -7.00 -3.70
CA ALA A 89 -2.97 -7.48 -3.26
C ALA A 89 -3.52 -8.46 -4.27
N TYR A 90 -4.38 -9.36 -3.82
CA TYR A 90 -5.12 -10.24 -4.72
C TYR A 90 -6.54 -9.71 -4.86
N LEU A 91 -7.06 -9.71 -6.09
CA LEU A 91 -8.43 -9.27 -6.35
C LEU A 91 -9.42 -10.06 -5.48
N ASN A 92 -10.26 -9.32 -4.77
CA ASN A 92 -11.26 -9.88 -3.85
C ASN A 92 -10.67 -10.68 -2.69
N GLY A 93 -9.36 -10.61 -2.47
CA GLY A 93 -8.70 -11.22 -1.32
C GLY A 93 -8.95 -10.44 -0.04
N ASP A 94 -8.59 -11.02 1.09
CA ASP A 94 -8.72 -10.35 2.40
C ASP A 94 -7.41 -9.72 2.89
N GLY A 95 -6.29 -10.05 2.27
CA GLY A 95 -4.96 -9.56 2.66
C GLY A 95 -4.27 -8.78 1.55
N SER A 96 -3.48 -7.81 1.96
CA SER A 96 -2.65 -7.00 1.08
C SER A 96 -1.46 -6.45 1.85
N VAL A 97 -0.52 -5.84 1.17
CA VAL A 97 0.67 -5.25 1.80
C VAL A 97 1.16 -4.05 1.01
N ILE A 98 1.69 -3.05 1.70
CA ILE A 98 2.52 -2.00 1.10
C ILE A 98 3.89 -1.99 1.74
N SER A 99 4.89 -1.57 0.97
CA SER A 99 6.23 -1.26 1.45
C SER A 99 6.47 0.24 1.34
N THR A 100 6.98 0.83 2.41
CA THR A 100 7.38 2.24 2.38
C THR A 100 8.80 2.44 1.86
N ASN A 101 9.57 1.38 1.65
CA ASN A 101 10.99 1.45 1.30
C ASN A 101 11.24 2.33 0.08
N ARG A 102 10.65 1.98 -1.06
CA ARG A 102 10.87 2.70 -2.33
C ARG A 102 10.01 3.97 -2.45
N LEU A 103 9.03 4.15 -1.58
CA LEU A 103 8.26 5.39 -1.53
C LEU A 103 9.08 6.55 -0.97
N GLN A 104 10.22 6.28 -0.35
CA GLN A 104 11.16 7.29 0.12
C GLN A 104 12.08 7.82 -0.98
N THR A 105 12.01 7.25 -2.17
CA THR A 105 12.83 7.69 -3.31
C THR A 105 12.60 9.19 -3.59
N PRO A 106 13.66 9.99 -3.76
CA PRO A 106 13.48 11.40 -4.10
C PRO A 106 12.68 11.61 -5.37
N THR A 107 11.95 12.73 -5.44
CA THR A 107 11.23 13.12 -6.65
C THR A 107 12.23 13.34 -7.79
N ASP A 108 11.98 12.68 -8.93
CA ASP A 108 12.87 12.72 -10.08
C ASP A 108 12.79 14.09 -10.78
N GLY A 109 13.87 14.87 -10.65
CA GLY A 109 14.10 16.09 -11.44
C GLY A 109 13.15 17.25 -11.18
N GLY A 110 12.27 17.15 -10.19
CA GLY A 110 11.25 18.16 -9.96
C GLY A 110 11.54 19.08 -8.79
N ILE A 111 11.28 20.38 -8.97
CA ILE A 111 11.07 21.27 -7.85
C ILE A 111 9.63 21.05 -7.40
N SER A 112 9.45 20.31 -6.31
CA SER A 112 8.13 20.15 -5.73
C SER A 112 7.83 21.33 -4.80
N ALA A 113 6.58 21.81 -4.85
CA ALA A 113 6.09 22.78 -3.87
C ALA A 113 5.92 22.16 -2.48
N LYS A 114 5.91 20.82 -2.38
CA LYS A 114 5.76 20.08 -1.13
C LYS A 114 7.11 19.65 -0.59
N SER A 115 7.22 19.54 0.74
CA SER A 115 8.39 18.97 1.39
C SER A 115 8.52 17.48 1.04
N ALA A 116 9.75 16.94 1.17
CA ALA A 116 9.99 15.51 0.97
C ALA A 116 9.10 14.66 1.91
N ALA A 117 8.89 15.11 3.14
CA ALA A 117 8.03 14.42 4.10
C ALA A 117 6.57 14.38 3.64
N ASP A 118 6.05 15.48 3.10
CA ASP A 118 4.68 15.54 2.60
C ASP A 118 4.50 14.67 1.35
N VAL A 119 5.48 14.66 0.45
CA VAL A 119 5.46 13.80 -0.73
C VAL A 119 5.43 12.33 -0.32
N PHE A 120 6.26 11.93 0.62
CA PHE A 120 6.28 10.57 1.15
C PHE A 120 4.92 10.19 1.76
N THR A 121 4.36 11.05 2.59
CA THR A 121 3.04 10.84 3.21
C THR A 121 1.95 10.64 2.16
N ASP A 122 1.92 11.49 1.13
CA ASP A 122 0.95 11.36 0.04
C ASP A 122 1.08 10.01 -0.68
N ARG A 123 2.31 9.55 -0.91
CA ARG A 123 2.58 8.27 -1.57
C ARG A 123 2.08 7.10 -0.72
N VAL A 124 2.34 7.11 0.58
CA VAL A 124 1.84 6.08 1.51
C VAL A 124 0.32 6.01 1.45
N ARG A 125 -0.35 7.15 1.54
CA ARG A 125 -1.81 7.22 1.49
C ARG A 125 -2.36 6.65 0.20
N LYS A 126 -1.78 7.01 -0.94
CA LYS A 126 -2.20 6.52 -2.26
C LYS A 126 -2.05 5.01 -2.39
N GLU A 127 -0.92 4.46 -1.96
CA GLU A 127 -0.70 3.02 -2.08
C GLU A 127 -1.58 2.20 -1.13
N ILE A 128 -1.86 2.70 0.07
CA ILE A 128 -2.84 2.08 0.98
C ILE A 128 -4.22 1.99 0.31
N VAL A 129 -4.69 3.08 -0.28
CA VAL A 129 -5.99 3.11 -0.97
C VAL A 129 -5.98 2.19 -2.19
N HIS A 130 -4.89 2.18 -2.95
CA HIS A 130 -4.72 1.35 -4.14
C HIS A 130 -4.84 -0.14 -3.83
N GLU A 131 -4.10 -0.62 -2.84
CA GLU A 131 -4.09 -2.05 -2.52
C GLU A 131 -5.42 -2.52 -1.91
N ILE A 132 -6.03 -1.72 -1.05
CA ILE A 132 -7.38 -2.04 -0.56
C ILE A 132 -8.38 -2.06 -1.72
N GLY A 133 -8.24 -1.16 -2.70
CA GLY A 133 -9.08 -1.17 -3.90
C GLY A 133 -9.05 -2.52 -4.63
N HIS A 134 -7.88 -3.12 -4.77
CA HIS A 134 -7.76 -4.46 -5.36
C HIS A 134 -8.51 -5.51 -4.54
N THR A 135 -8.42 -5.45 -3.22
CA THR A 135 -9.15 -6.41 -2.36
C THR A 135 -10.66 -6.28 -2.49
N LEU A 136 -11.14 -5.14 -2.96
CA LEU A 136 -12.56 -4.88 -3.22
C LEU A 136 -12.97 -5.23 -4.66
N GLY A 137 -12.04 -5.76 -5.46
CA GLY A 137 -12.31 -6.19 -6.82
C GLY A 137 -11.98 -5.19 -7.91
N LEU A 138 -11.39 -4.05 -7.57
CA LEU A 138 -11.00 -3.06 -8.57
C LEU A 138 -9.69 -3.45 -9.24
N GLU A 139 -9.68 -3.52 -10.54
CA GLU A 139 -8.48 -3.74 -11.34
C GLU A 139 -7.74 -2.43 -11.60
N HIS A 140 -6.58 -2.50 -12.25
CA HIS A 140 -5.87 -1.29 -12.66
C HIS A 140 -6.71 -0.45 -13.61
N CYS A 141 -6.66 0.86 -13.43
CA CYS A 141 -7.42 1.83 -14.23
C CYS A 141 -6.51 2.50 -15.26
N ASP A 142 -7.04 2.73 -16.46
CA ASP A 142 -6.29 3.42 -17.53
C ASP A 142 -6.19 4.93 -17.31
N ASP A 143 -7.03 5.49 -16.44
CA ASP A 143 -6.93 6.90 -16.06
C ASP A 143 -5.72 7.10 -15.13
N ASN A 144 -4.69 7.77 -15.63
CA ASN A 144 -3.45 7.94 -14.90
C ASN A 144 -3.54 8.86 -13.67
N ARG A 145 -4.67 9.49 -13.46
CA ARG A 145 -4.94 10.30 -12.26
C ARG A 145 -5.78 9.54 -11.23
N CYS A 146 -6.35 8.40 -11.60
CA CYS A 146 -7.07 7.55 -10.67
C CYS A 146 -6.09 6.82 -9.75
N VAL A 147 -6.43 6.69 -8.46
CA VAL A 147 -5.60 5.97 -7.51
C VAL A 147 -5.37 4.51 -7.94
N MET A 148 -6.30 3.92 -8.71
CA MET A 148 -6.17 2.55 -9.21
C MET A 148 -5.28 2.41 -10.44
N SER A 149 -4.68 3.49 -10.95
CA SER A 149 -3.73 3.37 -12.05
C SER A 149 -2.46 2.66 -11.59
N PHE A 150 -1.88 1.84 -12.48
CA PHE A 150 -0.63 1.15 -12.19
C PHE A 150 0.53 2.15 -12.13
N SER A 151 1.37 2.01 -11.10
CA SER A 151 2.49 2.92 -10.86
C SER A 151 3.79 2.13 -10.73
N PRO A 152 4.56 1.98 -11.82
CA PRO A 152 5.83 1.26 -11.77
C PRO A 152 6.95 2.03 -11.05
N THR A 153 6.84 3.36 -10.97
CA THR A 153 7.82 4.22 -10.29
C THR A 153 7.11 5.28 -9.45
N VAL A 154 7.87 6.00 -8.61
CA VAL A 154 7.29 7.09 -7.80
C VAL A 154 6.74 8.23 -8.66
N ARG A 155 7.21 8.39 -9.90
CA ARG A 155 6.68 9.39 -10.82
C ARG A 155 5.19 9.18 -11.07
N GLU A 156 4.78 7.94 -11.33
CA GLU A 156 3.38 7.61 -11.57
C GLU A 156 2.56 7.71 -10.28
N VAL A 157 3.15 7.35 -9.14
CA VAL A 157 2.50 7.55 -7.84
C VAL A 157 2.24 9.04 -7.60
N ASP A 158 3.22 9.88 -7.86
CA ASP A 158 3.08 11.33 -7.62
C ASP A 158 2.04 11.97 -8.55
N ARG A 159 1.85 11.43 -9.76
CA ARG A 159 0.91 11.93 -10.75
C ARG A 159 -0.54 11.63 -10.40
N LYS A 160 -0.82 10.46 -9.84
CA LYS A 160 -2.20 10.05 -9.53
C LYS A 160 -2.72 10.74 -8.28
N GLU A 161 -4.04 10.77 -8.16
CA GLU A 161 -4.74 11.29 -6.99
C GLU A 161 -4.86 10.20 -5.91
N GLU A 162 -5.31 10.57 -4.72
CA GLU A 162 -5.59 9.63 -3.64
C GLU A 162 -6.95 8.93 -3.83
N THR A 163 -7.80 9.45 -4.69
CA THR A 163 -9.18 9.03 -4.86
C THR A 163 -9.42 8.37 -6.21
N PHE A 164 -10.60 7.77 -6.36
CA PHE A 164 -11.03 7.10 -7.58
C PHE A 164 -11.52 8.08 -8.63
N CYS A 165 -11.33 7.73 -9.92
CA CYS A 165 -12.06 8.37 -11.00
C CYS A 165 -13.55 8.01 -10.92
N GLY A 166 -14.38 8.69 -11.72
CA GLY A 166 -15.82 8.47 -11.72
C GLY A 166 -16.21 7.03 -12.02
N SER A 167 -15.51 6.38 -12.95
CA SER A 167 -15.76 4.99 -13.33
C SER A 167 -15.48 4.01 -12.18
N CYS A 168 -14.29 4.11 -11.57
CA CYS A 168 -13.91 3.24 -10.46
C CYS A 168 -14.78 3.51 -9.23
N SER A 169 -15.16 4.76 -9.00
CA SER A 169 -16.05 5.12 -7.89
C SER A 169 -17.43 4.45 -8.02
N ARG A 170 -17.95 4.32 -9.25
CA ARG A 170 -19.22 3.62 -9.49
C ARG A 170 -19.09 2.11 -9.31
N GLU A 171 -17.98 1.54 -9.74
CA GLU A 171 -17.72 0.10 -9.64
C GLU A 171 -17.56 -0.34 -8.19
N PHE A 172 -16.98 0.53 -7.37
CA PHE A 172 -16.74 0.27 -5.95
C PHE A 172 -18.05 0.23 -5.13
N ARG A 173 -19.09 0.93 -5.52
CA ARG A 173 -20.37 1.06 -4.78
C ARG A 173 -21.32 -0.10 -4.99
#